data_1e23a179a460ef7a501a5bc92f556021
#
_entry.id   1e23a179a460ef7a501a5bc92f556021
#
_cell.length_a   1.000
_cell.length_b   1.000
_cell.length_c   1.000
_cell.angle_alpha   90.00
_cell.angle_beta   90.00
_cell.angle_gamma   90.00
#
_symmetry.space_group_name_H-M   'P 1'
#
loop_
_entity.id
_entity.type
_entity.pdbx_description
1 polymer ?
#
loop_
_entity_poly.entity_id
_entity_poly.type
_entity_poly.pdbx_seq_one_letter_code
_entity_poly.pdbx_strand_id
1 'polypeptide(L)'
;GKALTGGFPLSACVGRADLMDAAWPESTGEAIHTSTYLGHPVGCAMALAQLSEIRRLKLVERSRDLGGFLVEQLRALKTSSLKLAVRSAGLMVGLELTHHNGSPATLESLGIIKRLLHCGYIFLPEGEHANIISFTPPLTISRAQLQSAVDALAAELRRLP
;
A
#
# COMPACT_ATOMS: atom_id res chain seq x y z
N GLY A 1 7.59 -2.06 -10.84
CA GLY A 1 6.68 -1.92 -11.95
C GLY A 1 5.30 -1.49 -11.54
N LYS A 2 4.50 -2.39 -11.07
CA LYS A 2 3.09 -2.20 -10.61
C LYS A 2 2.40 -0.92 -11.14
N ALA A 3 2.36 0.16 -10.37
CA ALA A 3 1.64 1.38 -10.68
C ALA A 3 2.41 2.39 -11.56
N LEU A 4 3.63 2.07 -12.01
CA LEU A 4 4.49 3.04 -12.71
C LEU A 4 3.85 3.63 -13.98
N THR A 5 2.97 2.88 -14.64
CA THR A 5 2.29 3.29 -15.88
C THR A 5 0.77 3.34 -15.73
N GLY A 6 0.23 2.98 -14.57
CA GLY A 6 -1.21 2.86 -14.38
C GLY A 6 -1.87 1.70 -15.12
N GLY A 7 -1.10 0.70 -15.59
CA GLY A 7 -1.63 -0.52 -16.18
C GLY A 7 -0.94 -1.04 -17.44
N PHE A 8 -0.03 -0.27 -18.04
CA PHE A 8 0.77 -0.75 -19.16
C PHE A 8 2.02 -1.50 -18.65
N PRO A 9 2.47 -2.59 -19.31
CA PRO A 9 3.66 -3.33 -18.89
C PRO A 9 4.94 -2.51 -18.98
N LEU A 10 5.43 -2.04 -17.84
CA LEU A 10 6.73 -1.39 -17.71
C LEU A 10 7.22 -1.55 -16.27
N SER A 11 8.50 -1.80 -16.11
CA SER A 11 9.20 -1.72 -14.83
C SER A 11 10.50 -0.96 -14.98
N ALA A 12 11.01 -0.41 -13.89
CA ALA A 12 12.31 0.25 -13.84
C ALA A 12 13.06 -0.19 -12.60
N CYS A 13 14.35 -0.39 -12.75
CA CYS A 13 15.31 -0.57 -11.66
C CYS A 13 16.29 0.60 -11.70
N VAL A 14 16.48 1.28 -10.59
CA VAL A 14 17.34 2.46 -10.47
C VAL A 14 18.33 2.21 -9.33
N GLY A 15 19.61 2.41 -9.60
CA GLY A 15 20.66 2.22 -8.62
C GLY A 15 21.87 3.14 -8.88
N ARG A 16 22.88 3.04 -8.02
CA ARG A 16 24.17 3.71 -8.28
C ARG A 16 24.80 3.15 -9.54
N ALA A 17 25.43 4.00 -10.36
CA ALA A 17 26.02 3.61 -11.62
C ALA A 17 27.03 2.48 -11.46
N ASP A 18 27.95 2.60 -10.48
CA ASP A 18 28.96 1.58 -10.22
C ASP A 18 28.39 0.18 -9.90
N LEU A 19 27.25 0.12 -9.21
CA LEU A 19 26.55 -1.14 -8.92
C LEU A 19 25.79 -1.66 -10.13
N MET A 20 25.15 -0.78 -10.89
CA MET A 20 24.42 -1.15 -12.09
C MET A 20 25.37 -1.66 -13.17
N ASP A 21 26.50 -0.97 -13.39
CA ASP A 21 27.51 -1.36 -14.37
C ASP A 21 28.20 -2.69 -14.00
N ALA A 22 28.40 -2.95 -12.70
CA ALA A 22 28.92 -4.23 -12.24
C ALA A 22 27.92 -5.39 -12.44
N ALA A 23 26.61 -5.11 -12.24
CA ALA A 23 25.54 -6.12 -12.43
C ALA A 23 25.20 -6.36 -13.90
N TRP A 24 25.28 -5.31 -14.73
CA TRP A 24 25.02 -5.32 -16.17
C TRP A 24 26.21 -4.72 -16.93
N PRO A 25 27.33 -5.47 -17.07
CA PRO A 25 28.47 -5.01 -17.83
C PRO A 25 28.10 -4.85 -19.33
N GLU A 26 28.94 -4.11 -20.05
CA GLU A 26 28.76 -3.94 -21.50
C GLU A 26 28.61 -5.29 -22.22
N SER A 27 27.65 -5.35 -23.14
CA SER A 27 27.39 -6.54 -23.94
C SER A 27 28.50 -6.79 -24.96
N THR A 28 28.94 -8.02 -25.07
CA THR A 28 29.88 -8.47 -26.11
C THR A 28 29.19 -9.02 -27.35
N GLY A 29 27.88 -8.82 -27.48
CA GLY A 29 27.11 -9.29 -28.66
C GLY A 29 25.63 -9.55 -28.37
N GLU A 30 25.32 -10.13 -27.21
CA GLU A 30 23.94 -10.37 -26.77
C GLU A 30 23.65 -9.62 -25.49
N ALA A 31 22.42 -9.07 -25.37
CA ALA A 31 22.00 -8.42 -24.13
C ALA A 31 21.87 -9.44 -23.01
N ILE A 32 22.44 -9.14 -21.84
CA ILE A 32 22.38 -9.98 -20.64
C ILE A 32 20.94 -10.19 -20.19
N HIS A 33 20.11 -9.16 -20.39
CA HIS A 33 18.67 -9.20 -20.06
C HIS A 33 17.85 -8.55 -21.16
N THR A 34 16.81 -9.27 -21.61
CA THR A 34 15.82 -8.76 -22.56
C THR A 34 14.40 -9.07 -22.06
N SER A 35 13.45 -8.26 -22.46
CA SER A 35 12.03 -8.51 -22.26
C SER A 35 11.22 -7.93 -23.43
N THR A 36 10.04 -8.49 -23.69
CA THR A 36 9.17 -8.11 -24.81
C THR A 36 8.85 -6.61 -24.84
N TYR A 37 8.70 -5.98 -23.68
CA TYR A 37 8.33 -4.57 -23.53
C TYR A 37 9.50 -3.68 -23.07
N LEU A 38 10.75 -4.12 -23.24
CA LEU A 38 11.91 -3.34 -22.84
C LEU A 38 11.96 -2.01 -23.60
N GLY A 39 11.90 -0.88 -22.84
CA GLY A 39 11.95 0.45 -23.41
C GLY A 39 10.77 0.82 -24.32
N HIS A 40 9.62 0.15 -24.19
CA HIS A 40 8.47 0.39 -25.04
C HIS A 40 8.01 1.86 -24.97
N PRO A 41 7.93 2.60 -26.10
CA PRO A 41 7.74 4.06 -26.08
C PRO A 41 6.41 4.49 -25.44
N VAL A 42 5.33 3.74 -25.61
CA VAL A 42 4.04 4.04 -24.98
C VAL A 42 4.16 3.90 -23.44
N GLY A 43 4.78 2.81 -22.96
CA GLY A 43 5.02 2.62 -21.52
C GLY A 43 5.89 3.73 -20.92
N CYS A 44 6.94 4.14 -21.62
CA CYS A 44 7.80 5.26 -21.21
C CYS A 44 7.03 6.58 -21.15
N ALA A 45 6.21 6.89 -22.15
CA ALA A 45 5.37 8.08 -22.16
C ALA A 45 4.36 8.10 -21.01
N MET A 46 3.70 6.96 -20.73
CA MET A 46 2.79 6.81 -19.59
C MET A 46 3.51 6.99 -18.25
N ALA A 47 4.69 6.40 -18.08
CA ALA A 47 5.49 6.56 -16.88
C ALA A 47 5.90 8.02 -16.65
N LEU A 48 6.33 8.74 -17.70
CA LEU A 48 6.68 10.14 -17.62
C LEU A 48 5.46 11.01 -17.24
N ALA A 49 4.30 10.75 -17.83
CA ALA A 49 3.06 11.44 -17.49
C ALA A 49 2.69 11.22 -16.02
N GLN A 50 2.79 9.99 -15.53
CA GLN A 50 2.52 9.67 -14.13
C GLN A 50 3.49 10.35 -13.17
N LEU A 51 4.79 10.35 -13.46
CA LEU A 51 5.79 11.05 -12.65
C LEU A 51 5.53 12.58 -12.63
N SER A 52 5.09 13.15 -13.74
CA SER A 52 4.69 14.57 -13.84
C SER A 52 3.47 14.86 -12.95
N GLU A 53 2.46 14.00 -12.96
CA GLU A 53 1.27 14.13 -12.10
C GLU A 53 1.60 13.98 -10.61
N ILE A 54 2.46 13.04 -10.22
CA ILE A 54 2.94 12.90 -8.85
C ILE A 54 3.55 14.20 -8.35
N ARG A 55 4.38 14.85 -9.17
CA ARG A 55 5.00 16.15 -8.85
C ARG A 55 3.98 17.28 -8.83
N ARG A 56 3.14 17.38 -9.87
CA ARG A 56 2.14 18.45 -10.03
C ARG A 56 1.14 18.47 -8.85
N LEU A 57 0.69 17.31 -8.42
CA LEU A 57 -0.27 17.16 -7.32
C LEU A 57 0.40 17.04 -5.95
N LYS A 58 1.73 17.10 -5.87
CA LYS A 58 2.51 16.96 -4.63
C LYS A 58 2.10 15.71 -3.84
N LEU A 59 1.99 14.56 -4.56
CA LEU A 59 1.41 13.35 -3.97
C LEU A 59 2.28 12.74 -2.87
N VAL A 60 3.58 13.02 -2.84
CA VAL A 60 4.50 12.56 -1.78
C VAL A 60 4.17 13.28 -0.46
N GLU A 61 4.04 14.61 -0.49
CA GLU A 61 3.66 15.42 0.66
C GLU A 61 2.24 15.09 1.11
N ARG A 62 1.31 14.98 0.16
CA ARG A 62 -0.07 14.57 0.42
C ARG A 62 -0.14 13.21 1.10
N SER A 63 0.65 12.23 0.64
CA SER A 63 0.72 10.89 1.25
C SER A 63 1.21 10.95 2.70
N ARG A 64 2.18 11.83 3.00
CA ARG A 64 2.66 12.04 4.36
C ARG A 64 1.57 12.61 5.25
N ASP A 65 0.90 13.67 4.80
CA ASP A 65 -0.11 14.39 5.60
C ASP A 65 -1.35 13.53 5.86
N LEU A 66 -1.86 12.88 4.81
CA LEU A 66 -3.02 11.98 4.94
C LEU A 66 -2.67 10.68 5.69
N GLY A 67 -1.43 10.19 5.53
CA GLY A 67 -0.94 9.06 6.30
C GLY A 67 -0.84 9.37 7.79
N GLY A 68 -0.35 10.56 8.17
CA GLY A 68 -0.35 11.05 9.54
C GLY A 68 -1.76 11.10 10.12
N PHE A 69 -2.70 11.71 9.40
CA PHE A 69 -4.11 11.72 9.78
C PHE A 69 -4.67 10.29 9.98
N LEU A 70 -4.45 9.39 9.02
CA LEU A 70 -4.94 8.01 9.12
C LEU A 70 -4.38 7.29 10.36
N VAL A 71 -3.09 7.45 10.63
CA VAL A 71 -2.43 6.86 11.80
C VAL A 71 -3.05 7.38 13.10
N GLU A 72 -3.32 8.69 13.21
CA GLU A 72 -3.99 9.29 14.38
C GLU A 72 -5.38 8.68 14.60
N GLN A 73 -6.18 8.56 13.53
CA GLN A 73 -7.51 7.97 13.61
C GLN A 73 -7.45 6.49 14.01
N LEU A 74 -6.55 5.71 13.43
CA LEU A 74 -6.39 4.28 13.78
C LEU A 74 -5.89 4.07 15.20
N ARG A 75 -4.99 4.90 15.71
CA ARG A 75 -4.51 4.85 17.11
C ARG A 75 -5.59 5.23 18.12
N ALA A 76 -6.57 6.02 17.71
CA ALA A 76 -7.71 6.37 18.54
C ALA A 76 -8.74 5.24 18.67
N LEU A 77 -8.68 4.22 17.80
CA LEU A 77 -9.57 3.06 17.89
C LEU A 77 -9.30 2.28 19.18
N LYS A 78 -10.38 1.82 19.79
CA LYS A 78 -10.32 1.00 21.00
C LYS A 78 -11.21 -0.22 20.84
N THR A 79 -10.72 -1.32 21.34
CA THR A 79 -11.47 -2.56 21.53
C THR A 79 -10.93 -3.25 22.78
N SER A 80 -11.81 -3.92 23.54
CA SER A 80 -11.41 -4.73 24.68
C SER A 80 -10.94 -6.13 24.28
N SER A 81 -11.31 -6.57 23.08
CA SER A 81 -11.11 -7.94 22.63
C SER A 81 -9.71 -8.20 22.07
N LEU A 82 -9.04 -7.16 21.54
CA LEU A 82 -7.76 -7.30 20.83
C LEU A 82 -6.80 -6.17 21.18
N LYS A 83 -5.51 -6.43 20.99
CA LYS A 83 -4.47 -5.40 20.92
C LYS A 83 -4.34 -4.92 19.47
N LEU A 84 -4.23 -3.61 19.30
CA LEU A 84 -4.08 -2.96 18.01
C LEU A 84 -2.70 -2.29 17.95
N ALA A 85 -1.95 -2.55 16.87
CA ALA A 85 -0.69 -1.88 16.59
C ALA A 85 -0.70 -1.28 15.19
N VAL A 86 -0.25 -0.03 15.04
CA VAL A 86 -0.27 0.71 13.77
C VAL A 86 1.16 0.97 13.31
N ARG A 87 1.46 0.58 12.06
CA ARG A 87 2.72 0.88 11.36
C ARG A 87 2.42 1.61 10.05
N SER A 88 3.28 2.54 9.63
CA SER A 88 3.01 3.33 8.43
C SER A 88 4.27 3.83 7.73
N ALA A 89 4.12 4.03 6.41
CA ALA A 89 5.00 4.82 5.57
C ALA A 89 4.11 5.65 4.63
N GLY A 90 3.81 6.90 5.00
CA GLY A 90 2.79 7.71 4.32
C GLY A 90 1.42 7.03 4.37
N LEU A 91 0.74 6.92 3.21
CA LEU A 91 -0.57 6.25 3.07
C LEU A 91 -0.48 4.71 3.02
N MET A 92 0.71 4.12 3.06
CA MET A 92 0.85 2.69 3.28
C MET A 92 0.81 2.43 4.78
N VAL A 93 -0.33 1.94 5.29
CA VAL A 93 -0.57 1.77 6.73
C VAL A 93 -1.07 0.36 7.00
N GLY A 94 -0.51 -0.29 8.00
CA GLY A 94 -0.95 -1.59 8.51
C GLY A 94 -1.51 -1.46 9.93
N LEU A 95 -2.69 -2.00 10.16
CA LEU A 95 -3.27 -2.21 11.48
C LEU A 95 -3.16 -3.68 11.83
N GLU A 96 -2.25 -4.01 12.73
CA GLU A 96 -2.04 -5.37 13.23
C GLU A 96 -2.98 -5.67 14.40
N LEU A 97 -3.63 -6.83 14.34
CA LEU A 97 -4.54 -7.34 15.36
C LEU A 97 -3.93 -8.55 16.04
N THR A 98 -3.83 -8.50 17.38
CA THR A 98 -3.35 -9.63 18.18
C THR A 98 -4.24 -9.85 19.40
N HIS A 99 -4.32 -11.07 19.86
CA HIS A 99 -4.97 -11.39 21.13
C HIS A 99 -4.12 -10.90 22.31
N HIS A 100 -4.71 -10.84 23.50
CA HIS A 100 -4.00 -10.36 24.69
C HIS A 100 -2.83 -11.26 25.10
N ASN A 101 -2.86 -12.54 24.74
CA ASN A 101 -1.76 -13.50 24.93
C ASN A 101 -0.63 -13.37 23.88
N GLY A 102 -0.78 -12.44 22.90
CA GLY A 102 0.21 -12.19 21.85
C GLY A 102 0.02 -13.04 20.59
N SER A 103 -0.95 -13.95 20.52
CA SER A 103 -1.21 -14.72 19.31
C SER A 103 -1.89 -13.85 18.23
N PRO A 104 -1.64 -14.13 16.94
CA PRO A 104 -2.27 -13.40 15.83
C PRO A 104 -3.80 -13.57 15.82
N ALA A 105 -4.54 -12.49 15.65
CA ALA A 105 -6.01 -12.50 15.54
C ALA A 105 -6.45 -12.67 14.08
N THR A 106 -6.04 -13.76 13.44
CA THR A 106 -6.25 -14.05 12.02
C THR A 106 -7.72 -14.16 11.66
N LEU A 107 -8.51 -14.90 12.42
CA LEU A 107 -9.94 -15.14 12.13
C LEU A 107 -10.73 -13.83 12.25
N GLU A 108 -10.45 -13.03 13.27
CA GLU A 108 -11.08 -11.72 13.49
C GLU A 108 -10.72 -10.76 12.35
N SER A 109 -9.45 -10.70 11.96
CA SER A 109 -8.98 -9.86 10.84
C SER A 109 -9.69 -10.21 9.54
N LEU A 110 -9.69 -11.48 9.15
CA LEU A 110 -10.36 -11.95 7.94
C LEU A 110 -11.87 -11.74 8.00
N GLY A 111 -12.49 -11.95 9.17
CA GLY A 111 -13.91 -11.70 9.40
C GLY A 111 -14.28 -10.23 9.23
N ILE A 112 -13.46 -9.31 9.78
CA ILE A 112 -13.62 -7.84 9.62
C ILE A 112 -13.49 -7.47 8.15
N ILE A 113 -12.41 -7.90 7.47
CA ILE A 113 -12.16 -7.59 6.05
C ILE A 113 -13.34 -8.06 5.18
N LYS A 114 -13.85 -9.26 5.42
CA LYS A 114 -15.01 -9.78 4.68
C LYS A 114 -16.26 -8.93 4.89
N ARG A 115 -16.55 -8.50 6.11
CA ARG A 115 -17.71 -7.64 6.39
C ARG A 115 -17.54 -6.25 5.80
N LEU A 116 -16.32 -5.68 5.86
CA LEU A 116 -16.00 -4.42 5.21
C LEU A 116 -16.19 -4.48 3.69
N LEU A 117 -15.85 -5.62 3.06
CA LEU A 117 -16.08 -5.83 1.63
C LEU A 117 -17.59 -5.77 1.30
N HIS A 118 -18.45 -6.37 2.13
CA HIS A 118 -19.91 -6.27 1.95
C HIS A 118 -20.44 -4.84 2.16
N CYS A 119 -19.72 -4.01 2.90
CA CYS A 119 -20.01 -2.58 3.05
C CYS A 119 -19.40 -1.69 1.96
N GLY A 120 -18.76 -2.28 0.94
CA GLY A 120 -18.15 -1.55 -0.18
C GLY A 120 -16.71 -1.09 0.04
N TYR A 121 -16.03 -1.58 1.08
CA TYR A 121 -14.64 -1.28 1.35
C TYR A 121 -13.75 -2.48 1.02
N ILE A 122 -12.75 -2.27 0.15
CA ILE A 122 -11.79 -3.30 -0.23
C ILE A 122 -10.53 -3.13 0.63
N PHE A 123 -10.27 -4.08 1.50
CA PHE A 123 -9.04 -4.20 2.28
C PHE A 123 -8.36 -5.53 1.98
N LEU A 124 -7.05 -5.58 2.17
CA LEU A 124 -6.26 -6.80 2.01
C LEU A 124 -5.71 -7.25 3.37
N PRO A 125 -5.75 -8.55 3.65
CA PRO A 125 -5.01 -9.13 4.76
C PRO A 125 -3.53 -9.19 4.39
N GLU A 126 -2.67 -8.83 5.33
CA GLU A 126 -1.21 -8.83 5.16
C GLU A 126 -0.53 -9.53 6.35
N GLY A 127 0.80 -9.73 6.19
CA GLY A 127 1.63 -10.43 7.16
C GLY A 127 1.52 -11.95 7.05
N GLU A 128 2.45 -12.64 7.72
CA GLU A 128 2.55 -14.11 7.69
C GLU A 128 1.27 -14.80 8.18
N HIS A 129 0.57 -14.15 9.11
CA HIS A 129 -0.63 -14.70 9.75
C HIS A 129 -1.93 -14.04 9.27
N ALA A 130 -1.90 -13.21 8.22
CA ALA A 130 -3.08 -12.50 7.72
C ALA A 130 -3.86 -11.70 8.81
N ASN A 131 -3.16 -11.26 9.85
CA ASN A 131 -3.71 -10.52 10.99
C ASN A 131 -3.46 -9.00 10.90
N ILE A 132 -2.99 -8.52 9.74
CA ILE A 132 -2.78 -7.10 9.46
C ILE A 132 -3.81 -6.66 8.43
N ILE A 133 -4.62 -5.66 8.78
CA ILE A 133 -5.51 -4.98 7.83
C ILE A 133 -4.72 -3.89 7.14
N SER A 134 -4.53 -4.03 5.83
CA SER A 134 -3.69 -3.14 5.02
C SER A 134 -4.48 -2.00 4.41
N PHE A 135 -3.96 -0.78 4.56
CA PHE A 135 -4.45 0.44 3.92
C PHE A 135 -3.43 0.87 2.87
N THR A 136 -3.80 0.75 1.62
CA THR A 136 -3.02 1.19 0.45
C THR A 136 -3.90 1.93 -0.54
N PRO A 137 -4.56 3.02 -0.11
CA PRO A 137 -5.51 3.74 -0.96
C PRO A 137 -4.77 4.50 -2.07
N PRO A 138 -5.49 4.90 -3.14
CA PRO A 138 -4.93 5.83 -4.12
C PRO A 138 -4.38 7.09 -3.46
N LEU A 139 -3.25 7.62 -3.93
CA LEU A 139 -2.63 8.83 -3.39
C LEU A 139 -3.52 10.08 -3.50
N THR A 140 -4.56 10.01 -4.34
CA THR A 140 -5.56 11.07 -4.55
C THR A 140 -6.78 10.96 -3.62
N ILE A 141 -6.83 9.95 -2.74
CA ILE A 141 -7.94 9.75 -1.81
C ILE A 141 -8.22 11.02 -0.98
N SER A 142 -9.48 11.29 -0.69
CA SER A 142 -9.86 12.41 0.18
C SER A 142 -9.80 12.03 1.66
N ARG A 143 -9.63 13.05 2.52
CA ARG A 143 -9.72 12.88 3.98
C ARG A 143 -11.06 12.29 4.42
N ALA A 144 -12.15 12.71 3.78
CA ALA A 144 -13.50 12.23 4.08
C ALA A 144 -13.64 10.72 3.76
N GLN A 145 -13.06 10.25 2.64
CA GLN A 145 -13.06 8.82 2.30
C GLN A 145 -12.22 8.00 3.29
N LEU A 146 -11.06 8.50 3.72
CA LEU A 146 -10.27 7.85 4.76
C LEU A 146 -11.03 7.77 6.08
N GLN A 147 -11.69 8.87 6.50
CA GLN A 147 -12.50 8.88 7.71
C GLN A 147 -13.64 7.85 7.63
N SER A 148 -14.35 7.82 6.52
CA SER A 148 -15.43 6.85 6.29
C SER A 148 -14.93 5.39 6.39
N ALA A 149 -13.75 5.10 5.86
CA ALA A 149 -13.15 3.77 5.97
C ALA A 149 -12.77 3.42 7.43
N VAL A 150 -12.25 4.40 8.18
CA VAL A 150 -11.93 4.21 9.61
C VAL A 150 -13.21 4.02 10.44
N ASP A 151 -14.26 4.79 10.16
CA ASP A 151 -15.54 4.69 10.87
C ASP A 151 -16.19 3.31 10.65
N ALA A 152 -16.13 2.79 9.41
CA ALA A 152 -16.59 1.46 9.08
C ALA A 152 -15.78 0.39 9.83
N LEU A 153 -14.45 0.51 9.86
CA LEU A 153 -13.58 -0.40 10.62
C LEU A 153 -13.88 -0.33 12.13
N ALA A 154 -14.06 0.87 12.67
CA ALA A 154 -14.44 1.06 14.08
C ALA A 154 -15.76 0.37 14.43
N ALA A 155 -16.75 0.42 13.53
CA ALA A 155 -18.01 -0.29 13.70
C ALA A 155 -17.81 -1.81 13.74
N GLU A 156 -16.95 -2.36 12.90
CA GLU A 156 -16.65 -3.80 12.88
C GLU A 156 -15.86 -4.27 14.12
N LEU A 157 -14.91 -3.46 14.59
CA LEU A 157 -14.18 -3.76 15.83
C LEU A 157 -15.09 -3.80 17.06
N ARG A 158 -16.12 -2.94 17.12
CA ARG A 158 -17.13 -2.96 18.21
C ARG A 158 -18.06 -4.17 18.21
N ARG A 159 -18.14 -4.91 17.10
CA ARG A 159 -18.92 -6.16 16.99
C ARG A 159 -18.17 -7.39 17.49
N LEU A 160 -16.89 -7.25 17.77
CA LEU A 160 -16.13 -8.34 18.37
C LEU A 160 -16.61 -8.58 19.81
N PRO A 161 -16.67 -9.86 20.25
CA PRO A 161 -17.12 -10.23 21.58
C PRO A 161 -16.21 -9.69 22.68
#